data_80f32fe60e4a80b3a83946135bb27bfc
#
_entry.id   80f32fe60e4a80b3a83946135bb27bfc
#
_cell.length_a   1.000
_cell.length_b   1.000
_cell.length_c   1.000
_cell.angle_alpha   90.00
_cell.angle_beta   90.00
_cell.angle_gamma   90.00
#
_symmetry.space_group_name_H-M   'P 1'
#
loop_
_entity.id
_entity.type
_entity.pdbx_description
1 polymer ?
#
loop_
_entity_poly.entity_id
_entity_poly.type
_entity_poly.pdbx_seq_one_letter_code
_entity_poly.pdbx_strand_id
1 'polypeptide(L)'
;KPDTTQTTEFNGNVSTSNLDLGKLTGASSLGRISFAAKVKGNSDKNSNISAFTDATINQLDAYKYTYSNIKINGNLTKSTYIGSIFLDDPNCKLNFLGKLDFADKIPVFDFTALVPKIDFLKLHLNTIDSISQASFLFTAKFSGNNLYNSKGEIKIVNSSYKNQNGEFKLSDI
;
A
#
# COMPACT_ATOMS: atom_id res chain seq x y z
N LYS A 1 -2.24 40.66 17.43
CA LYS A 1 -1.87 39.89 16.22
C LYS A 1 -2.96 38.88 16.00
N PRO A 2 -3.54 38.76 14.80
CA PRO A 2 -4.51 37.70 14.57
C PRO A 2 -3.80 36.35 14.75
N ASP A 3 -4.48 35.44 15.44
CA ASP A 3 -4.03 34.06 15.62
C ASP A 3 -4.01 33.38 14.23
N THR A 4 -2.80 33.09 13.74
CA THR A 4 -2.58 32.60 12.37
C THR A 4 -2.69 31.07 12.26
N THR A 5 -3.11 30.39 13.33
CA THR A 5 -3.20 28.93 13.44
C THR A 5 -4.64 28.41 13.50
N GLN A 6 -5.56 28.95 12.69
CA GLN A 6 -6.88 28.33 12.58
C GLN A 6 -6.76 26.99 11.85
N THR A 7 -6.76 25.90 12.60
CA THR A 7 -6.93 24.54 12.10
C THR A 7 -8.36 24.08 12.42
N THR A 8 -9.00 23.43 11.47
CA THR A 8 -10.29 22.77 11.68
C THR A 8 -10.04 21.31 12.00
N GLU A 9 -10.46 20.87 13.16
CA GLU A 9 -10.40 19.46 13.55
C GLU A 9 -11.62 18.71 13.03
N PHE A 10 -11.43 17.45 12.66
CA PHE A 10 -12.50 16.54 12.30
C PHE A 10 -12.26 15.16 12.91
N ASN A 11 -13.36 14.47 13.21
CA ASN A 11 -13.37 13.10 13.68
C ASN A 11 -14.67 12.45 13.18
N GLY A 12 -14.56 11.30 12.56
CA GLY A 12 -15.73 10.65 11.98
C GLY A 12 -15.48 9.25 11.48
N ASN A 13 -16.58 8.62 11.06
CA ASN A 13 -16.55 7.33 10.38
C ASN A 13 -16.95 7.54 8.92
N VAL A 14 -16.21 6.89 8.03
CA VAL A 14 -16.49 6.87 6.59
C VAL A 14 -16.64 5.42 6.16
N SER A 15 -17.69 5.11 5.43
CA SER A 15 -17.88 3.77 4.89
C SER A 15 -18.51 3.82 3.51
N THR A 16 -18.21 2.84 2.71
CA THR A 16 -18.84 2.65 1.41
C THR A 16 -18.97 1.17 1.07
N SER A 17 -19.96 0.87 0.23
CA SER A 17 -20.15 -0.46 -0.35
C SER A 17 -20.14 -0.31 -1.87
N ASN A 18 -19.26 -1.08 -2.54
CA ASN A 18 -19.18 -1.13 -4.00
C ASN A 18 -18.91 0.22 -4.70
N LEU A 19 -18.16 1.13 -4.08
CA LEU A 19 -17.73 2.37 -4.73
C LEU A 19 -16.83 2.03 -5.93
N ASP A 20 -17.16 2.53 -7.10
CA ASP A 20 -16.40 2.31 -8.33
C ASP A 20 -15.18 3.26 -8.38
N LEU A 21 -14.02 2.74 -7.95
CA LEU A 21 -12.77 3.51 -7.96
C LEU A 21 -12.29 3.80 -9.39
N GLY A 22 -12.52 2.89 -10.31
CA GLY A 22 -12.14 3.07 -11.71
C GLY A 22 -12.82 4.29 -12.32
N LYS A 23 -14.12 4.44 -12.09
CA LYS A 23 -14.87 5.64 -12.52
C LYS A 23 -14.44 6.90 -11.79
N LEU A 24 -14.17 6.81 -10.49
CA LEU A 24 -13.80 7.98 -9.67
C LEU A 24 -12.41 8.51 -10.04
N THR A 25 -11.46 7.63 -10.32
CA THR A 25 -10.05 7.99 -10.55
C THR A 25 -9.65 8.02 -12.03
N GLY A 26 -10.47 7.46 -12.92
CA GLY A 26 -10.13 7.24 -14.32
C GLY A 26 -9.15 6.06 -14.55
N ALA A 27 -8.80 5.31 -13.52
CA ALA A 27 -7.84 4.20 -13.60
C ALA A 27 -8.53 2.88 -13.97
N SER A 28 -8.34 2.40 -15.20
CA SER A 28 -8.96 1.17 -15.70
C SER A 28 -8.51 -0.11 -14.99
N SER A 29 -7.40 -0.07 -14.27
CA SER A 29 -6.89 -1.18 -13.45
C SER A 29 -7.62 -1.33 -12.12
N LEU A 30 -8.39 -0.33 -11.69
CA LEU A 30 -9.17 -0.34 -10.46
C LEU A 30 -10.64 -0.62 -10.76
N GLY A 31 -11.28 -1.40 -9.89
CA GLY A 31 -12.70 -1.68 -9.91
C GLY A 31 -13.41 -1.13 -8.67
N ARG A 32 -14.14 -1.97 -7.97
CA ARG A 32 -14.94 -1.59 -6.82
C ARG A 32 -14.18 -1.73 -5.51
N ILE A 33 -14.54 -0.87 -4.55
CA ILE A 33 -14.06 -0.96 -3.17
C ILE A 33 -15.23 -0.93 -2.18
N SER A 34 -15.10 -1.72 -1.12
CA SER A 34 -15.99 -1.70 0.05
C SER A 34 -15.13 -1.57 1.30
N PHE A 35 -15.31 -0.51 2.06
CA PHE A 35 -14.53 -0.27 3.27
C PHE A 35 -15.31 0.43 4.38
N ALA A 36 -14.78 0.34 5.59
CA ALA A 36 -15.14 1.17 6.74
C ALA A 36 -13.87 1.74 7.35
N ALA A 37 -13.88 3.01 7.70
CA ALA A 37 -12.73 3.71 8.28
C ALA A 37 -13.16 4.66 9.39
N LYS A 38 -12.34 4.73 10.44
CA LYS A 38 -12.35 5.82 11.41
C LYS A 38 -11.26 6.80 11.04
N VAL A 39 -11.60 8.07 10.96
CA VAL A 39 -10.68 9.14 10.56
C VAL A 39 -10.71 10.24 11.60
N LYS A 40 -9.54 10.62 12.09
CA LYS A 40 -9.37 11.75 13.01
C LYS A 40 -8.22 12.62 12.51
N GLY A 41 -8.45 13.92 12.39
CA GLY A 41 -7.41 14.79 11.84
C GLY A 41 -7.72 16.24 11.93
N ASN A 42 -6.92 17.01 11.22
CA ASN A 42 -7.09 18.45 11.08
C ASN A 42 -6.83 18.90 9.64
N SER A 43 -7.39 20.05 9.33
CA SER A 43 -7.12 20.77 8.07
C SER A 43 -6.73 22.20 8.40
N ASP A 44 -5.68 22.71 7.79
CA ASP A 44 -5.30 24.11 7.89
C ASP A 44 -6.08 25.00 6.89
N LYS A 45 -5.89 26.31 6.98
CA LYS A 45 -6.52 27.29 6.06
C LYS A 45 -6.14 27.13 4.59
N ASN A 46 -5.05 26.42 4.29
CA ASN A 46 -4.61 26.12 2.93
C ASN A 46 -5.13 24.74 2.46
N SER A 47 -6.07 24.15 3.20
CA SER A 47 -6.63 22.82 2.93
C SER A 47 -5.59 21.69 2.96
N ASN A 48 -4.48 21.87 3.69
CA ASN A 48 -3.59 20.76 3.98
C ASN A 48 -4.23 19.89 5.05
N ILE A 49 -4.47 18.65 4.72
CA ILE A 49 -5.10 17.66 5.60
C ILE A 49 -4.01 16.79 6.21
N SER A 50 -4.11 16.57 7.53
CA SER A 50 -3.37 15.54 8.24
C SER A 50 -4.37 14.70 9.02
N ALA A 51 -4.41 13.40 8.76
CA ALA A 51 -5.40 12.52 9.33
C ALA A 51 -4.78 11.19 9.76
N PHE A 52 -5.10 10.76 10.96
CA PHE A 52 -4.96 9.37 11.38
C PHE A 52 -6.15 8.58 10.84
N THR A 53 -5.86 7.45 10.22
CA THR A 53 -6.85 6.56 9.62
C THR A 53 -6.69 5.15 10.19
N ASP A 54 -7.81 4.56 10.60
CA ASP A 54 -7.95 3.15 10.94
C ASP A 54 -9.06 2.58 10.07
N ALA A 55 -8.67 1.81 9.06
CA ALA A 55 -9.57 1.34 8.01
C ALA A 55 -9.52 -0.17 7.83
N THR A 56 -10.68 -0.76 7.56
CA THR A 56 -10.83 -2.13 7.09
C THR A 56 -11.47 -2.10 5.70
N ILE A 57 -10.77 -2.67 4.72
CA ILE A 57 -11.25 -2.85 3.36
C ILE A 57 -11.65 -4.32 3.22
N ASN A 58 -12.95 -4.57 3.07
CA ASN A 58 -13.48 -5.91 2.94
C ASN A 58 -13.33 -6.44 1.52
N GLN A 59 -13.34 -5.54 0.53
CA GLN A 59 -13.21 -5.86 -0.88
C GLN A 59 -12.49 -4.72 -1.61
N LEU A 60 -11.54 -5.09 -2.45
CA LEU A 60 -10.88 -4.18 -3.40
C LEU A 60 -10.66 -4.93 -4.72
N ASP A 61 -11.34 -4.51 -5.77
CA ASP A 61 -11.09 -5.02 -7.12
C ASP A 61 -9.94 -4.24 -7.76
N ALA A 62 -8.86 -4.93 -8.09
CA ALA A 62 -7.72 -4.34 -8.79
C ALA A 62 -7.05 -5.40 -9.67
N TYR A 63 -6.62 -4.99 -10.88
CA TYR A 63 -5.93 -5.87 -11.84
C TYR A 63 -6.69 -7.18 -12.13
N LYS A 64 -8.03 -7.11 -12.22
CA LYS A 64 -8.94 -8.25 -12.45
C LYS A 64 -8.97 -9.28 -11.30
N TYR A 65 -8.47 -8.91 -10.13
CA TYR A 65 -8.51 -9.72 -8.92
C TYR A 65 -9.26 -8.97 -7.82
N THR A 66 -9.99 -9.70 -6.99
CA THR A 66 -10.68 -9.16 -5.82
C THR A 66 -9.90 -9.49 -4.56
N TYR A 67 -9.21 -8.50 -4.02
CA TYR A 67 -8.53 -8.58 -2.74
C TYR A 67 -9.52 -8.46 -1.58
N SER A 68 -9.24 -9.17 -0.49
CA SER A 68 -10.04 -9.17 0.72
C SER A 68 -9.18 -8.97 1.97
N ASN A 69 -9.84 -8.60 3.10
CA ASN A 69 -9.20 -8.52 4.41
C ASN A 69 -7.97 -7.61 4.48
N ILE A 70 -8.10 -6.38 3.98
CA ILE A 70 -7.03 -5.38 4.08
C ILE A 70 -7.32 -4.47 5.28
N LYS A 71 -6.32 -4.26 6.15
CA LYS A 71 -6.36 -3.30 7.25
C LYS A 71 -5.29 -2.25 7.03
N ILE A 72 -5.64 -1.00 7.24
CA ILE A 72 -4.75 0.16 7.10
C ILE A 72 -4.83 0.94 8.40
N ASN A 73 -3.67 1.20 9.01
CA ASN A 73 -3.59 2.02 10.21
C ASN A 73 -2.40 2.95 10.09
N GLY A 74 -2.62 4.26 10.13
CA GLY A 74 -1.54 5.22 9.99
C GLY A 74 -1.98 6.65 9.79
N ASN A 75 -0.99 7.51 9.68
CA ASN A 75 -1.15 8.93 9.40
C ASN A 75 -1.02 9.19 7.90
N LEU A 76 -1.99 9.90 7.36
CA LEU A 76 -2.06 10.31 5.97
C LEU A 76 -2.05 11.83 5.89
N THR A 77 -1.21 12.38 5.05
CA THR A 77 -1.27 13.75 4.58
C THR A 77 -1.58 13.76 3.08
N LYS A 78 -1.59 14.93 2.45
CA LYS A 78 -1.79 15.05 1.00
C LYS A 78 -0.77 14.18 0.20
N SER A 79 0.44 14.02 0.72
CA SER A 79 1.55 13.43 -0.03
C SER A 79 2.33 12.36 0.76
N THR A 80 2.01 12.13 2.03
CA THR A 80 2.79 11.23 2.87
C THR A 80 1.86 10.25 3.58
N TYR A 81 2.24 8.97 3.57
CA TYR A 81 1.66 7.94 4.42
C TYR A 81 2.72 7.39 5.37
N ILE A 82 2.39 7.30 6.65
CA ILE A 82 3.24 6.65 7.67
C ILE A 82 2.33 5.73 8.48
N GLY A 83 2.58 4.41 8.40
CA GLY A 83 1.71 3.46 9.08
C GLY A 83 1.95 2.02 8.66
N SER A 84 0.95 1.18 8.92
CA SER A 84 0.95 -0.24 8.61
C SER A 84 -0.20 -0.60 7.66
N ILE A 85 0.09 -1.53 6.75
CA ILE A 85 -0.90 -2.18 5.90
C ILE A 85 -0.80 -3.68 6.14
N PHE A 86 -1.89 -4.29 6.53
CA PHE A 86 -2.02 -5.72 6.69
C PHE A 86 -2.99 -6.26 5.65
N LEU A 87 -2.57 -7.25 4.89
CA LEU A 87 -3.39 -7.96 3.91
C LEU A 87 -3.36 -9.46 4.25
N ASP A 88 -4.52 -10.05 4.47
CA ASP A 88 -4.71 -11.48 4.69
C ASP A 88 -5.69 -12.07 3.67
N ASP A 89 -5.28 -12.00 2.43
CA ASP A 89 -6.00 -12.58 1.30
C ASP A 89 -5.50 -14.02 1.04
N PRO A 90 -6.34 -14.95 0.55
CA PRO A 90 -5.92 -16.32 0.24
C PRO A 90 -4.73 -16.43 -0.71
N ASN A 91 -4.56 -15.50 -1.63
CA ASN A 91 -3.52 -15.50 -2.66
C ASN A 91 -2.43 -14.45 -2.46
N CYS A 92 -2.59 -13.55 -1.48
CA CYS A 92 -1.57 -12.57 -1.12
C CYS A 92 -1.64 -12.23 0.37
N LYS A 93 -0.52 -12.39 1.08
CA LYS A 93 -0.38 -11.96 2.46
C LYS A 93 0.73 -10.92 2.54
N LEU A 94 0.45 -9.81 3.20
CA LEU A 94 1.39 -8.70 3.34
C LEU A 94 1.30 -8.08 4.74
N ASN A 95 2.46 -7.88 5.35
CA ASN A 95 2.63 -7.00 6.50
C ASN A 95 3.59 -5.89 6.10
N PHE A 96 3.06 -4.69 5.86
CA PHE A 96 3.82 -3.49 5.55
C PHE A 96 3.87 -2.59 6.78
N LEU A 97 5.03 -2.02 7.04
CA LEU A 97 5.23 -0.97 8.05
C LEU A 97 6.24 0.04 7.52
N GLY A 98 5.89 1.31 7.53
CA GLY A 98 6.84 2.34 7.13
C GLY A 98 6.25 3.62 6.60
N LYS A 99 7.09 4.36 5.86
CA LYS A 99 6.81 5.66 5.28
C LYS A 99 6.87 5.61 3.76
N LEU A 100 5.87 6.21 3.12
CA LEU A 100 5.82 6.55 1.70
C LEU A 100 5.64 8.06 1.61
N ASP A 101 6.59 8.78 1.01
CA ASP A 101 6.59 10.24 0.94
C ASP A 101 6.74 10.72 -0.49
N PHE A 102 5.72 11.38 -0.98
CA PHE A 102 5.63 11.95 -2.33
C PHE A 102 5.53 13.48 -2.28
N ALA A 103 5.95 14.13 -1.17
CA ALA A 103 5.87 15.57 -1.01
C ALA A 103 6.78 16.34 -1.97
N ASP A 104 7.95 15.78 -2.24
CA ASP A 104 8.93 16.33 -3.15
C ASP A 104 8.87 15.69 -4.54
N LYS A 105 9.54 16.32 -5.54
CA LYS A 105 9.67 15.76 -6.90
C LYS A 105 10.33 14.37 -6.90
N ILE A 106 11.17 14.09 -5.92
CA ILE A 106 11.83 12.80 -5.73
C ILE A 106 11.19 12.15 -4.51
N PRO A 107 10.39 11.08 -4.68
CA PRO A 107 9.77 10.38 -3.57
C PRO A 107 10.80 9.71 -2.66
N VAL A 108 10.45 9.60 -1.37
CA VAL A 108 11.25 8.92 -0.34
C VAL A 108 10.46 7.73 0.20
N PHE A 109 11.14 6.60 0.29
CA PHE A 109 10.61 5.32 0.76
C PHE A 109 11.44 4.83 1.94
N ASP A 110 10.80 4.55 3.07
CA ASP A 110 11.43 3.97 4.26
C ASP A 110 10.44 2.98 4.88
N PHE A 111 10.55 1.71 4.47
CA PHE A 111 9.59 0.70 4.89
C PHE A 111 10.16 -0.71 4.94
N THR A 112 9.44 -1.57 5.65
CA THR A 112 9.61 -3.02 5.65
C THR A 112 8.30 -3.67 5.20
N ALA A 113 8.40 -4.66 4.32
CA ALA A 113 7.27 -5.44 3.81
C ALA A 113 7.59 -6.94 3.92
N LEU A 114 6.94 -7.62 4.84
CA LEU A 114 6.95 -9.08 4.90
C LEU A 114 5.82 -9.61 4.03
N VAL A 115 6.16 -10.44 3.05
CA VAL A 115 5.24 -11.13 2.15
C VAL A 115 5.37 -12.64 2.39
N PRO A 116 4.59 -13.21 3.34
CA PRO A 116 4.65 -14.64 3.62
C PRO A 116 4.19 -15.50 2.45
N LYS A 117 3.32 -14.94 1.60
CA LYS A 117 2.77 -15.61 0.43
C LYS A 117 2.30 -14.61 -0.59
N ILE A 118 2.65 -14.83 -1.85
CA ILE A 118 2.03 -14.22 -3.01
C ILE A 118 1.93 -15.26 -4.13
N ASP A 119 0.76 -15.37 -4.77
CA ASP A 119 0.51 -16.24 -5.93
C ASP A 119 0.27 -15.34 -7.14
N PHE A 120 1.31 -15.10 -7.92
CA PHE A 120 1.27 -14.18 -9.06
C PHE A 120 0.31 -14.64 -10.17
N LEU A 121 0.16 -15.96 -10.34
CA LEU A 121 -0.77 -16.49 -11.33
C LEU A 121 -2.22 -16.20 -10.93
N LYS A 122 -2.60 -16.48 -9.68
CA LYS A 122 -3.96 -16.27 -9.19
C LYS A 122 -4.31 -14.79 -9.06
N LEU A 123 -3.32 -13.94 -8.86
CA LEU A 123 -3.47 -12.49 -8.86
C LEU A 123 -3.49 -11.86 -10.27
N HIS A 124 -3.37 -12.68 -11.31
CA HIS A 124 -3.28 -12.26 -12.72
C HIS A 124 -2.06 -11.36 -13.04
N LEU A 125 -1.00 -11.47 -12.22
CA LEU A 125 0.25 -10.71 -12.39
C LEU A 125 1.28 -11.44 -13.23
N ASN A 126 1.19 -12.78 -13.30
CA ASN A 126 1.99 -13.63 -14.21
C ASN A 126 1.06 -14.64 -14.88
N THR A 127 1.10 -14.72 -16.19
CA THR A 127 0.27 -15.62 -16.99
C THR A 127 1.10 -16.63 -17.80
N ILE A 128 2.43 -16.60 -17.65
CA ILE A 128 3.36 -17.44 -18.42
C ILE A 128 3.56 -18.78 -17.71
N ASP A 129 3.75 -18.75 -16.39
CA ASP A 129 4.01 -19.94 -15.59
C ASP A 129 2.70 -20.58 -15.11
N SER A 130 2.66 -21.91 -15.06
CA SER A 130 1.54 -22.67 -14.48
C SER A 130 1.51 -22.63 -12.94
N ILE A 131 2.66 -22.34 -12.33
CA ILE A 131 2.84 -22.07 -10.90
C ILE A 131 3.76 -20.84 -10.80
N SER A 132 3.37 -19.85 -10.00
CA SER A 132 4.20 -18.66 -9.78
C SER A 132 3.91 -18.09 -8.40
N GLN A 133 4.69 -18.54 -7.41
CA GLN A 133 4.49 -18.18 -6.01
C GLN A 133 5.80 -17.68 -5.40
N ALA A 134 5.70 -16.72 -4.48
CA ALA A 134 6.86 -16.24 -3.75
C ALA A 134 6.55 -15.96 -2.28
N SER A 135 7.60 -15.93 -1.47
CA SER A 135 7.64 -15.33 -0.15
C SER A 135 8.94 -14.56 0.03
N PHE A 136 8.93 -13.44 0.74
CA PHE A 136 10.12 -12.63 0.99
C PHE A 136 9.90 -11.60 2.09
N LEU A 137 11.00 -11.15 2.67
CA LEU A 137 11.06 -9.93 3.46
C LEU A 137 11.81 -8.86 2.63
N PHE A 138 11.13 -7.76 2.38
CA PHE A 138 11.65 -6.63 1.61
C PHE A 138 11.83 -5.43 2.53
N THR A 139 13.02 -4.87 2.59
CA THR A 139 13.29 -3.59 3.27
C THR A 139 13.78 -2.58 2.25
N ALA A 140 13.28 -1.38 2.36
CA ALA A 140 13.60 -0.29 1.43
C ALA A 140 13.83 0.99 2.20
N LYS A 141 15.00 1.58 2.02
CA LYS A 141 15.34 2.92 2.51
C LYS A 141 16.01 3.67 1.39
N PHE A 142 15.21 4.27 0.51
CA PHE A 142 15.74 4.96 -0.67
C PHE A 142 14.89 6.15 -1.07
N SER A 143 15.47 7.01 -1.90
CA SER A 143 14.77 8.05 -2.64
C SER A 143 15.00 7.87 -4.14
N GLY A 144 14.01 8.14 -4.95
CA GLY A 144 14.09 8.00 -6.40
C GLY A 144 12.74 7.81 -7.06
N ASN A 145 12.63 8.18 -8.32
CA ASN A 145 11.45 7.93 -9.14
C ASN A 145 11.76 7.11 -10.40
N ASN A 146 13.03 6.79 -10.62
CA ASN A 146 13.52 5.90 -11.68
C ASN A 146 14.90 5.34 -11.30
N LEU A 147 15.40 4.35 -12.06
CA LEU A 147 16.68 3.70 -11.78
C LEU A 147 17.90 4.63 -11.80
N TYR A 148 17.83 5.72 -12.58
CA TYR A 148 18.98 6.62 -12.76
C TYR A 148 19.15 7.60 -11.60
N ASN A 149 18.07 7.93 -10.89
CA ASN A 149 18.12 8.88 -9.76
C ASN A 149 17.83 8.24 -8.41
N SER A 150 17.76 6.91 -8.35
CA SER A 150 17.58 6.18 -7.09
C SER A 150 18.85 6.19 -6.26
N LYS A 151 18.70 6.56 -4.97
CA LYS A 151 19.76 6.57 -3.97
C LYS A 151 19.28 5.93 -2.69
N GLY A 152 20.05 4.99 -2.15
CA GLY A 152 19.70 4.31 -0.90
C GLY A 152 19.95 2.82 -0.96
N GLU A 153 19.23 2.08 -0.12
CA GLU A 153 19.39 0.65 0.08
C GLU A 153 18.05 -0.07 -0.08
N ILE A 154 18.10 -1.20 -0.75
CA ILE A 154 17.01 -2.16 -0.89
C ILE A 154 17.58 -3.53 -0.55
N LYS A 155 16.89 -4.28 0.32
CA LYS A 155 17.25 -5.65 0.67
C LYS A 155 16.06 -6.56 0.49
N ILE A 156 16.32 -7.74 -0.07
CA ILE A 156 15.37 -8.86 -0.11
C ILE A 156 16.05 -10.01 0.61
N VAL A 157 15.45 -10.47 1.69
CA VAL A 157 15.99 -11.54 2.51
C VAL A 157 14.96 -12.64 2.74
N ASN A 158 15.42 -13.83 3.08
CA ASN A 158 14.56 -14.98 3.35
C ASN A 158 13.54 -15.22 2.22
N SER A 159 14.00 -15.13 0.97
CA SER A 159 13.13 -15.21 -0.18
C SER A 159 13.04 -16.63 -0.73
N SER A 160 11.84 -17.00 -1.18
CA SER A 160 11.62 -18.17 -2.01
C SER A 160 10.77 -17.82 -3.22
N TYR A 161 11.05 -18.45 -4.32
CA TYR A 161 10.25 -18.43 -5.54
C TYR A 161 10.00 -19.84 -6.03
N LYS A 162 8.74 -20.18 -6.27
CA LYS A 162 8.33 -21.48 -6.79
C LYS A 162 7.63 -21.32 -8.14
N ASN A 163 8.09 -22.07 -9.12
CA ASN A 163 7.45 -22.23 -10.41
C ASN A 163 7.27 -23.72 -10.76
N GLN A 164 6.86 -24.05 -11.99
CA GLN A 164 6.68 -25.42 -12.46
C GLN A 164 7.98 -26.23 -12.49
N ASN A 165 9.14 -25.58 -12.50
CA ASN A 165 10.46 -26.24 -12.57
C ASN A 165 11.06 -26.51 -11.18
N GLY A 166 10.48 -25.96 -10.10
CA GLY A 166 10.94 -26.15 -8.74
C GLY A 166 10.83 -24.93 -7.83
N GLU A 167 11.42 -25.05 -6.66
CA GLU A 167 11.51 -23.99 -5.67
C GLU A 167 12.96 -23.50 -5.54
N PHE A 168 13.14 -22.19 -5.63
CA PHE A 168 14.41 -21.49 -5.49
C PHE A 168 14.39 -20.70 -4.20
N LYS A 169 15.41 -20.84 -3.37
CA LYS A 169 15.55 -20.09 -2.12
C LYS A 169 16.80 -19.23 -2.19
N LEU A 170 16.64 -17.98 -1.78
CA LEU A 170 17.73 -17.01 -1.67
C LEU A 170 17.75 -16.51 -0.23
N SER A 171 18.89 -16.61 0.43
CA SER A 171 19.04 -16.15 1.80
C SER A 171 19.12 -14.63 1.88
N ASP A 172 19.93 -14.01 1.01
CA ASP A 172 20.16 -12.56 1.02
C ASP A 172 20.47 -12.06 -0.41
N ILE A 173 19.89 -10.94 -0.78
CA ILE A 173 20.21 -10.12 -1.97
C ILE A 173 20.23 -8.65 -1.56
#